data_b47cd05e7f126167a996f763df285767
#
_entry.id   b47cd05e7f126167a996f763df285767
#
_cell.length_a   1.000
_cell.length_b   1.000
_cell.length_c   1.000
_cell.angle_alpha   90.00
_cell.angle_beta   90.00
_cell.angle_gamma   90.00
#
_symmetry.space_group_name_H-M   'P 1'
#
loop_
_entity.id
_entity.type
_entity.pdbx_description
1 polymer ?
#
loop_
_entity_poly.entity_id
_entity_poly.type
_entity_poly.pdbx_seq_one_letter_code
_entity_poly.pdbx_strand_id
1 'polypeptide(L)'
;MGIFLNSAAPYSLYESEVKKPYFVDKSLMLEELFLPAETGNSHICITRPRRFGKTVMANMVSAFFSRGVDSTEIFSKLKIAESTDYKKHLNTHDVIRIDFSRMPRNCNSYDKYIERIERILIQDLMEAYPKAGIQEEDAVWDSLDLVYERYGGQRFIFVFDEWDCIFHKDFITDEDKKKYISFLSSLLKDKAYVLLSYMTGILPIAKYSSGSELNMFAEYTMVSEEKFSDAFGFTEVEVDMLYARFLKNTGKPLLSRSGLKEWYDGYHAKGGERIYNPRSVVMALTNNNLGNYWTSSGPYDEIYYYIEKNVAGVRNDLALMVSGESV
;
A
#
# COMPACT_ATOMS: atom_id res chain seq x y z
N MET A 1 -15.78 -15.56 -3.97
CA MET A 1 -14.66 -14.84 -3.29
C MET A 1 -13.40 -15.66 -3.51
N GLY A 2 -12.38 -15.03 -4.07
CA GLY A 2 -11.09 -15.67 -4.31
C GLY A 2 -10.05 -15.31 -3.24
N ILE A 3 -8.81 -15.72 -3.50
CA ILE A 3 -7.65 -15.38 -2.67
C ILE A 3 -7.20 -13.95 -2.98
N PHE A 4 -7.20 -13.57 -4.25
CA PHE A 4 -6.86 -12.22 -4.72
C PHE A 4 -8.10 -11.43 -5.15
N LEU A 5 -9.03 -12.07 -5.85
CA LEU A 5 -10.24 -11.42 -6.33
C LEU A 5 -11.31 -11.37 -5.22
N ASN A 6 -11.70 -10.16 -4.85
CA ASN A 6 -12.74 -9.90 -3.84
C ASN A 6 -12.51 -10.64 -2.52
N SER A 7 -11.25 -10.71 -2.09
CA SER A 7 -10.83 -11.40 -0.86
C SER A 7 -11.44 -10.78 0.39
N ALA A 8 -11.87 -11.61 1.34
CA ALA A 8 -12.36 -11.16 2.64
C ALA A 8 -11.22 -10.73 3.60
N ALA A 9 -9.98 -11.12 3.32
CA ALA A 9 -8.87 -10.85 4.23
C ALA A 9 -8.61 -9.35 4.47
N PRO A 10 -8.65 -8.45 3.46
CA PRO A 10 -8.49 -7.02 3.68
C PRO A 10 -9.54 -6.43 4.63
N TYR A 11 -10.80 -6.86 4.49
CA TYR A 11 -11.88 -6.45 5.39
C TYR A 11 -11.57 -6.81 6.84
N SER A 12 -11.27 -8.08 7.11
CA SER A 12 -10.98 -8.55 8.47
C SER A 12 -9.76 -7.87 9.09
N LEU A 13 -8.72 -7.61 8.29
CA LEU A 13 -7.52 -6.90 8.74
C LEU A 13 -7.81 -5.43 9.05
N TYR A 14 -8.58 -4.76 8.19
CA TYR A 14 -8.93 -3.36 8.41
C TYR A 14 -9.91 -3.21 9.58
N GLU A 15 -10.90 -4.09 9.71
CA GLU A 15 -11.80 -4.15 10.87
C GLU A 15 -11.04 -4.26 12.19
N SER A 16 -10.04 -5.15 12.21
CA SER A 16 -9.17 -5.31 13.39
C SER A 16 -8.37 -4.04 13.70
N GLU A 17 -7.96 -3.29 12.67
CA GLU A 17 -7.23 -2.03 12.85
C GLU A 17 -8.13 -0.93 13.41
N VAL A 18 -9.35 -0.79 12.87
CA VAL A 18 -10.35 0.19 13.33
C VAL A 18 -10.71 0.01 14.81
N LYS A 19 -10.71 -1.23 15.30
CA LYS A 19 -11.02 -1.57 16.70
C LYS A 19 -9.90 -1.25 17.69
N LYS A 20 -8.69 -0.90 17.22
CA LYS A 20 -7.55 -0.60 18.11
C LYS A 20 -7.75 0.72 18.87
N PRO A 21 -7.26 0.81 20.13
CA PRO A 21 -7.49 2.00 20.97
C PRO A 21 -6.87 3.29 20.41
N TYR A 22 -5.81 3.17 19.62
CA TYR A 22 -5.10 4.31 19.03
C TYR A 22 -5.27 4.39 17.50
N PHE A 23 -6.42 3.92 17.00
CA PHE A 23 -6.78 4.10 15.60
C PHE A 23 -7.02 5.57 15.27
N VAL A 24 -6.50 6.00 14.13
CA VAL A 24 -6.72 7.30 13.50
C VAL A 24 -7.45 7.10 12.19
N ASP A 25 -8.58 7.74 12.04
CA ASP A 25 -9.41 7.63 10.83
C ASP A 25 -8.82 8.47 9.69
N LYS A 26 -8.31 7.79 8.68
CA LYS A 26 -7.76 8.33 7.42
C LYS A 26 -8.67 8.03 6.22
N SER A 27 -9.92 7.66 6.46
CA SER A 27 -10.82 7.16 5.40
C SER A 27 -11.14 8.20 4.34
N LEU A 28 -11.02 9.50 4.62
CA LEU A 28 -11.19 10.56 3.62
C LEU A 28 -10.21 10.44 2.43
N MET A 29 -9.08 9.72 2.59
CA MET A 29 -8.20 9.41 1.46
C MET A 29 -8.95 8.72 0.29
N LEU A 30 -10.02 7.99 0.59
CA LEU A 30 -10.79 7.28 -0.44
C LEU A 30 -11.46 8.23 -1.44
N GLU A 31 -11.79 9.47 -1.05
CA GLU A 31 -12.35 10.48 -1.96
C GLU A 31 -11.42 10.80 -3.12
N GLU A 32 -10.10 10.80 -2.86
CA GLU A 32 -9.07 11.02 -3.89
C GLU A 32 -9.01 9.91 -4.95
N LEU A 33 -9.65 8.77 -4.67
CA LEU A 33 -9.72 7.61 -5.57
C LEU A 33 -11.04 7.54 -6.34
N PHE A 34 -12.06 8.32 -5.99
CA PHE A 34 -13.39 8.25 -6.62
C PHE A 34 -13.33 8.67 -8.09
N LEU A 35 -12.83 9.88 -8.38
CA LEU A 35 -12.68 10.33 -9.75
C LEU A 35 -11.78 9.41 -10.59
N PRO A 36 -10.61 8.95 -10.14
CA PRO A 36 -9.83 7.91 -10.80
C PRO A 36 -10.62 6.63 -11.10
N ALA A 37 -11.44 6.15 -10.16
CA ALA A 37 -12.28 4.98 -10.35
C ALA A 37 -13.44 5.22 -11.33
N GLU A 38 -13.92 6.45 -11.47
CA GLU A 38 -14.99 6.81 -12.44
C GLU A 38 -14.46 6.96 -13.86
N THR A 39 -13.31 7.61 -14.01
CA THR A 39 -12.71 7.86 -15.33
C THR A 39 -12.10 6.61 -15.93
N GLY A 40 -11.63 5.68 -15.07
CA GLY A 40 -10.99 4.43 -15.48
C GLY A 40 -9.57 4.60 -15.99
N ASN A 41 -8.89 3.48 -16.18
CA ASN A 41 -7.48 3.39 -16.63
C ASN A 41 -6.53 4.34 -15.86
N SER A 42 -6.76 4.45 -14.55
CA SER A 42 -6.01 5.33 -13.66
C SER A 42 -5.01 4.54 -12.83
N HIS A 43 -3.79 5.04 -12.73
CA HIS A 43 -2.71 4.33 -12.07
C HIS A 43 -2.03 5.24 -11.04
N ILE A 44 -2.08 4.85 -9.77
CA ILE A 44 -1.57 5.61 -8.62
C ILE A 44 -0.53 4.76 -7.88
N CYS A 45 0.67 5.28 -7.71
CA CYS A 45 1.71 4.68 -6.90
C CYS A 45 2.05 5.60 -5.71
N ILE A 46 1.92 5.07 -4.49
CA ILE A 46 2.22 5.82 -3.27
C ILE A 46 3.43 5.19 -2.59
N THR A 47 4.48 5.99 -2.46
CA THR A 47 5.70 5.55 -1.78
C THR A 47 5.85 6.25 -0.44
N ARG A 48 6.04 5.45 0.61
CA ARG A 48 6.21 5.93 1.98
C ARG A 48 7.23 5.04 2.70
N PRO A 49 7.96 5.59 3.65
CA PRO A 49 8.86 4.79 4.49
C PRO A 49 8.13 3.62 5.14
N ARG A 50 8.89 2.66 5.65
CA ARG A 50 8.31 1.54 6.40
C ARG A 50 7.52 2.04 7.60
N ARG A 51 6.37 1.38 7.89
CA ARG A 51 5.50 1.62 9.07
C ARG A 51 4.71 2.92 9.04
N PHE A 52 4.57 3.51 7.86
CA PHE A 52 3.69 4.66 7.62
C PHE A 52 2.24 4.26 7.30
N GLY A 53 1.85 3.01 7.51
CA GLY A 53 0.47 2.57 7.35
C GLY A 53 0.10 2.10 5.92
N LYS A 54 1.05 1.91 5.00
CA LYS A 54 0.78 1.49 3.60
C LYS A 54 -0.17 0.30 3.51
N THR A 55 0.14 -0.79 4.20
CA THR A 55 -0.68 -2.01 4.21
C THR A 55 -2.07 -1.77 4.82
N VAL A 56 -2.18 -0.92 5.84
CA VAL A 56 -3.48 -0.55 6.43
C VAL A 56 -4.33 0.18 5.41
N MET A 57 -3.74 1.13 4.67
CA MET A 57 -4.41 1.87 3.61
C MET A 57 -4.79 0.95 2.43
N ALA A 58 -3.92 0.04 2.00
CA ALA A 58 -4.23 -0.95 0.97
C ALA A 58 -5.40 -1.87 1.39
N ASN A 59 -5.45 -2.27 2.66
CA ASN A 59 -6.58 -3.04 3.20
C ASN A 59 -7.87 -2.19 3.25
N MET A 60 -7.79 -0.91 3.64
CA MET A 60 -8.92 0.02 3.62
C MET A 60 -9.48 0.19 2.21
N VAL A 61 -8.64 0.48 1.23
CA VAL A 61 -9.04 0.62 -0.18
C VAL A 61 -9.72 -0.65 -0.66
N SER A 62 -9.10 -1.82 -0.42
CA SER A 62 -9.68 -3.10 -0.83
C SER A 62 -11.02 -3.38 -0.15
N ALA A 63 -11.12 -3.15 1.17
CA ALA A 63 -12.35 -3.40 1.94
C ALA A 63 -13.49 -2.46 1.54
N PHE A 64 -13.17 -1.20 1.18
CA PHE A 64 -14.16 -0.21 0.79
C PHE A 64 -14.76 -0.51 -0.58
N PHE A 65 -13.92 -0.71 -1.58
CA PHE A 65 -14.38 -0.87 -2.96
C PHE A 65 -14.94 -2.27 -3.26
N SER A 66 -14.41 -3.32 -2.58
CA SER A 66 -14.73 -4.70 -2.93
C SER A 66 -16.18 -5.08 -2.65
N ARG A 67 -16.83 -5.66 -3.66
CA ARG A 67 -18.17 -6.27 -3.51
C ARG A 67 -18.17 -7.65 -2.85
N GLY A 68 -16.98 -8.17 -2.49
CA GLY A 68 -16.86 -9.51 -1.92
C GLY A 68 -17.38 -9.63 -0.48
N VAL A 69 -17.30 -8.55 0.30
CA VAL A 69 -17.76 -8.50 1.70
C VAL A 69 -18.48 -7.18 1.94
N ASP A 70 -19.63 -7.22 2.60
CA ASP A 70 -20.30 -5.99 3.04
C ASP A 70 -19.51 -5.34 4.19
N SER A 71 -18.90 -4.21 3.90
CA SER A 71 -18.10 -3.41 4.83
C SER A 71 -18.86 -2.20 5.39
N THR A 72 -20.16 -2.09 5.13
CA THR A 72 -21.00 -0.95 5.53
C THR A 72 -20.92 -0.68 7.04
N GLU A 73 -20.88 -1.72 7.88
CA GLU A 73 -20.79 -1.54 9.33
C GLU A 73 -19.54 -0.77 9.78
N ILE A 74 -18.41 -0.98 9.11
CA ILE A 74 -17.17 -0.29 9.43
C ILE A 74 -17.23 1.13 8.88
N PHE A 75 -17.45 1.29 7.58
CA PHE A 75 -17.28 2.57 6.91
C PHE A 75 -18.38 3.59 7.24
N SER A 76 -19.58 3.15 7.65
CA SER A 76 -20.63 4.07 8.12
C SER A 76 -20.29 4.84 9.39
N LYS A 77 -19.27 4.42 10.12
CA LYS A 77 -18.79 5.05 11.36
C LYS A 77 -17.55 5.92 11.13
N LEU A 78 -17.02 5.95 9.93
CA LEU A 78 -15.81 6.66 9.53
C LEU A 78 -16.14 7.95 8.77
N LYS A 79 -15.21 8.89 8.72
CA LYS A 79 -15.37 10.19 8.07
C LYS A 79 -15.83 10.10 6.61
N ILE A 80 -15.42 9.07 5.89
CA ILE A 80 -15.81 8.84 4.49
C ILE A 80 -17.33 8.69 4.30
N ALA A 81 -18.07 8.32 5.35
CA ALA A 81 -19.54 8.19 5.28
C ALA A 81 -20.25 9.51 4.96
N GLU A 82 -19.60 10.65 5.21
CA GLU A 82 -20.11 11.99 4.94
C GLU A 82 -19.92 12.40 3.47
N SER A 83 -19.12 11.65 2.70
CA SER A 83 -18.88 11.92 1.28
C SER A 83 -20.12 11.69 0.42
N THR A 84 -20.34 12.56 -0.55
CA THR A 84 -21.48 12.49 -1.48
C THR A 84 -21.47 11.21 -2.33
N ASP A 85 -20.29 10.74 -2.71
CA ASP A 85 -20.11 9.57 -3.58
C ASP A 85 -19.87 8.27 -2.80
N TYR A 86 -19.95 8.34 -1.46
CA TYR A 86 -19.76 7.18 -0.58
C TYR A 86 -20.54 5.94 -1.04
N LYS A 87 -21.86 6.09 -1.23
CA LYS A 87 -22.75 4.98 -1.61
C LYS A 87 -22.53 4.47 -3.03
N LYS A 88 -21.96 5.28 -3.89
CA LYS A 88 -21.69 4.93 -5.29
C LYS A 88 -20.53 3.94 -5.38
N HIS A 89 -19.59 4.04 -4.47
CA HIS A 89 -18.35 3.26 -4.54
C HIS A 89 -18.25 2.15 -3.49
N LEU A 90 -18.94 2.27 -2.36
CA LEU A 90 -18.89 1.28 -1.29
C LEU A 90 -19.42 -0.08 -1.77
N ASN A 91 -18.58 -1.11 -1.69
CA ASN A 91 -18.92 -2.52 -2.00
C ASN A 91 -19.46 -2.75 -3.44
N THR A 92 -19.03 -1.95 -4.42
CA THR A 92 -19.61 -2.00 -5.78
C THR A 92 -18.65 -2.49 -6.86
N HIS A 93 -17.37 -2.67 -6.54
CA HIS A 93 -16.34 -2.98 -7.51
C HIS A 93 -15.72 -4.37 -7.31
N ASP A 94 -15.19 -4.93 -8.40
CA ASP A 94 -14.29 -6.08 -8.33
C ASP A 94 -12.88 -5.62 -8.01
N VAL A 95 -12.32 -6.11 -6.92
CA VAL A 95 -11.00 -5.73 -6.42
C VAL A 95 -10.07 -6.94 -6.46
N ILE A 96 -8.95 -6.79 -7.17
CA ILE A 96 -7.84 -7.74 -7.17
C ILE A 96 -6.76 -7.19 -6.24
N ARG A 97 -6.56 -7.86 -5.08
CA ARG A 97 -5.56 -7.45 -4.09
C ARG A 97 -4.40 -8.44 -4.03
N ILE A 98 -3.20 -7.95 -4.31
CA ILE A 98 -1.96 -8.74 -4.24
C ILE A 98 -0.99 -8.07 -3.26
N ASP A 99 -0.52 -8.84 -2.29
CA ASP A 99 0.59 -8.49 -1.41
C ASP A 99 1.85 -9.20 -1.94
N PHE A 100 2.71 -8.44 -2.58
CA PHE A 100 3.92 -8.95 -3.23
C PHE A 100 5.00 -9.41 -2.24
N SER A 101 4.85 -9.11 -0.96
CA SER A 101 5.74 -9.63 0.09
C SER A 101 5.51 -11.11 0.41
N ARG A 102 4.36 -11.67 0.01
CA ARG A 102 3.98 -13.06 0.32
C ARG A 102 4.61 -14.06 -0.63
N MET A 103 5.76 -14.57 -0.24
CA MET A 103 6.49 -15.56 -1.00
C MET A 103 5.86 -16.96 -0.94
N PRO A 104 5.91 -17.74 -2.05
CA PRO A 104 5.59 -19.16 -2.00
C PRO A 104 6.57 -19.92 -1.11
N ARG A 105 6.15 -21.11 -0.63
CA ARG A 105 7.02 -21.99 0.15
C ARG A 105 8.22 -22.39 -0.70
N ASN A 106 9.43 -22.28 -0.14
CA ASN A 106 10.69 -22.59 -0.84
C ASN A 106 10.89 -21.81 -2.15
N CYS A 107 10.47 -20.55 -2.17
CA CYS A 107 10.68 -19.65 -3.31
C CYS A 107 12.17 -19.32 -3.43
N ASN A 108 12.76 -19.72 -4.54
CA ASN A 108 14.17 -19.52 -4.85
C ASN A 108 14.41 -19.10 -6.32
N SER A 109 13.37 -18.70 -7.02
CA SER A 109 13.44 -18.17 -8.38
C SER A 109 12.30 -17.23 -8.68
N TYR A 110 12.49 -16.33 -9.62
CA TYR A 110 11.48 -15.45 -10.17
C TYR A 110 10.26 -16.23 -10.70
N ASP A 111 10.49 -17.27 -11.49
CA ASP A 111 9.42 -18.04 -12.13
C ASP A 111 8.47 -18.63 -11.08
N LYS A 112 8.99 -19.30 -10.05
CA LYS A 112 8.15 -19.82 -8.96
C LYS A 112 7.34 -18.74 -8.24
N TYR A 113 7.89 -17.53 -8.17
CA TYR A 113 7.22 -16.42 -7.52
C TYR A 113 6.03 -15.94 -8.36
N ILE A 114 6.24 -15.70 -9.64
CA ILE A 114 5.20 -15.21 -10.57
C ILE A 114 4.16 -16.27 -10.86
N GLU A 115 4.57 -17.52 -11.18
CA GLU A 115 3.65 -18.64 -11.43
C GLU A 115 2.60 -18.80 -10.33
N ARG A 116 3.00 -18.62 -9.06
CA ARG A 116 2.04 -18.66 -7.96
C ARG A 116 0.99 -17.54 -8.06
N ILE A 117 1.40 -16.34 -8.41
CA ILE A 117 0.50 -15.18 -8.50
C ILE A 117 -0.47 -15.40 -9.66
N GLU A 118 0.05 -15.77 -10.83
CA GLU A 118 -0.74 -16.01 -12.04
C GLU A 118 -1.75 -17.14 -11.83
N ARG A 119 -1.29 -18.29 -11.35
CA ARG A 119 -2.16 -19.46 -11.09
C ARG A 119 -3.30 -19.13 -10.13
N ILE A 120 -3.02 -18.44 -9.03
CA ILE A 120 -4.08 -18.10 -8.06
C ILE A 120 -5.08 -17.14 -8.70
N LEU A 121 -4.60 -16.13 -9.42
CA LEU A 121 -5.49 -15.14 -10.04
C LEU A 121 -6.33 -15.76 -11.16
N ILE A 122 -5.75 -16.63 -11.98
CA ILE A 122 -6.50 -17.39 -13.01
C ILE A 122 -7.60 -18.25 -12.37
N GLN A 123 -7.27 -18.99 -11.31
CA GLN A 123 -8.26 -19.78 -10.57
C GLN A 123 -9.40 -18.92 -10.02
N ASP A 124 -9.06 -17.78 -9.38
CA ASP A 124 -10.06 -16.84 -8.86
C ASP A 124 -10.98 -16.30 -9.98
N LEU A 125 -10.40 -15.99 -11.16
CA LEU A 125 -11.16 -15.52 -12.32
C LEU A 125 -12.06 -16.60 -12.93
N MET A 126 -11.56 -17.84 -13.06
CA MET A 126 -12.34 -18.98 -13.56
C MET A 126 -13.56 -19.26 -12.66
N GLU A 127 -13.37 -19.21 -11.34
CA GLU A 127 -14.46 -19.42 -10.38
C GLU A 127 -15.49 -18.27 -10.42
N ALA A 128 -15.03 -17.02 -10.50
CA ALA A 128 -15.91 -15.85 -10.49
C ALA A 128 -16.63 -15.63 -11.83
N TYR A 129 -16.00 -16.02 -12.94
CA TYR A 129 -16.46 -15.77 -14.31
C TYR A 129 -16.49 -17.03 -15.18
N PRO A 130 -17.27 -18.05 -14.83
CA PRO A 130 -17.24 -19.37 -15.49
C PRO A 130 -17.62 -19.33 -16.98
N LYS A 131 -18.29 -18.28 -17.44
CA LYS A 131 -18.65 -18.11 -18.87
C LYS A 131 -17.57 -17.34 -19.65
N ALA A 132 -16.48 -16.92 -19.02
CA ALA A 132 -15.40 -16.22 -19.69
C ALA A 132 -14.56 -17.15 -20.58
N GLY A 133 -14.63 -18.48 -20.34
CA GLY A 133 -13.91 -19.48 -21.14
C GLY A 133 -12.39 -19.43 -20.95
N ILE A 134 -11.96 -19.00 -19.76
CA ILE A 134 -10.55 -18.96 -19.34
C ILE A 134 -10.01 -20.38 -19.23
N GLN A 135 -8.75 -20.58 -19.67
CA GLN A 135 -8.01 -21.84 -19.51
C GLN A 135 -6.90 -21.64 -18.47
N GLU A 136 -6.44 -22.74 -17.84
CA GLU A 136 -5.37 -22.67 -16.81
C GLU A 136 -4.04 -22.18 -17.37
N GLU A 137 -3.81 -22.38 -18.67
CA GLU A 137 -2.59 -22.01 -19.40
C GLU A 137 -2.63 -20.59 -19.97
N ASP A 138 -3.76 -19.89 -19.88
CA ASP A 138 -3.88 -18.52 -20.40
C ASP A 138 -2.97 -17.57 -19.60
N ALA A 139 -2.45 -16.55 -20.27
CA ALA A 139 -1.83 -15.44 -19.54
C ALA A 139 -2.89 -14.67 -18.74
N VAL A 140 -2.52 -14.16 -17.59
CA VAL A 140 -3.45 -13.43 -16.70
C VAL A 140 -4.13 -12.26 -17.40
N TRP A 141 -3.40 -11.49 -18.20
CA TRP A 141 -3.95 -10.35 -18.93
C TRP A 141 -4.93 -10.78 -20.02
N ASP A 142 -4.71 -11.92 -20.68
CA ASP A 142 -5.65 -12.48 -21.68
C ASP A 142 -6.92 -12.97 -20.97
N SER A 143 -6.79 -13.59 -19.80
CA SER A 143 -7.93 -13.99 -18.96
C SER A 143 -8.79 -12.79 -18.54
N LEU A 144 -8.17 -11.67 -18.18
CA LEU A 144 -8.87 -10.43 -17.81
C LEU A 144 -9.53 -9.78 -19.03
N ASP A 145 -8.87 -9.80 -20.19
CA ASP A 145 -9.47 -9.34 -21.47
C ASP A 145 -10.70 -10.20 -21.84
N LEU A 146 -10.64 -11.53 -21.66
CA LEU A 146 -11.80 -12.42 -21.85
C LEU A 146 -12.97 -12.09 -20.91
N VAL A 147 -12.70 -11.77 -19.65
CA VAL A 147 -13.75 -11.31 -18.72
C VAL A 147 -14.34 -9.99 -19.19
N TYR A 148 -13.51 -9.01 -19.55
CA TYR A 148 -13.96 -7.72 -20.04
C TYR A 148 -14.90 -7.87 -21.23
N GLU A 149 -14.52 -8.63 -22.25
CA GLU A 149 -15.29 -8.83 -23.47
C GLU A 149 -16.59 -9.60 -23.24
N ARG A 150 -16.57 -10.64 -22.40
CA ARG A 150 -17.71 -11.57 -22.24
C ARG A 150 -18.67 -11.20 -21.12
N TYR A 151 -18.26 -10.27 -20.21
CA TYR A 151 -19.10 -9.80 -19.10
C TYR A 151 -19.44 -8.31 -19.19
N GLY A 152 -19.66 -7.81 -20.42
CA GLY A 152 -20.23 -6.48 -20.65
C GLY A 152 -19.32 -5.32 -20.23
N GLY A 153 -18.02 -5.45 -20.42
CA GLY A 153 -17.05 -4.42 -20.04
C GLY A 153 -16.68 -4.43 -18.56
N GLN A 154 -16.66 -5.62 -17.93
CA GLN A 154 -16.27 -5.76 -16.53
C GLN A 154 -14.87 -5.24 -16.30
N ARG A 155 -14.71 -4.35 -15.31
CA ARG A 155 -13.45 -3.71 -14.94
C ARG A 155 -13.06 -4.03 -13.52
N PHE A 156 -11.76 -3.87 -13.23
CA PHE A 156 -11.17 -4.24 -11.95
C PHE A 156 -10.41 -3.06 -11.32
N ILE A 157 -10.47 -2.98 -10.00
CA ILE A 157 -9.56 -2.19 -9.19
C ILE A 157 -8.43 -3.10 -8.72
N PHE A 158 -7.19 -2.75 -9.06
CA PHE A 158 -6.00 -3.45 -8.61
C PHE A 158 -5.43 -2.75 -7.37
N VAL A 159 -5.22 -3.51 -6.30
CA VAL A 159 -4.57 -3.01 -5.08
C VAL A 159 -3.32 -3.84 -4.82
N PHE A 160 -2.17 -3.23 -5.08
CA PHE A 160 -0.85 -3.85 -4.96
C PHE A 160 -0.10 -3.28 -3.77
N ASP A 161 0.24 -4.16 -2.82
CA ASP A 161 0.99 -3.79 -1.63
C ASP A 161 2.41 -4.33 -1.70
N GLU A 162 3.38 -3.53 -1.25
CA GLU A 162 4.82 -3.85 -1.28
C GLU A 162 5.32 -4.33 -2.66
N TRP A 163 4.92 -3.63 -3.73
CA TRP A 163 5.24 -4.00 -5.11
C TRP A 163 6.74 -4.15 -5.37
N ASP A 164 7.56 -3.38 -4.66
CA ASP A 164 9.00 -3.32 -4.77
C ASP A 164 9.73 -4.38 -3.92
N CYS A 165 9.01 -5.20 -3.16
CA CYS A 165 9.60 -6.20 -2.26
C CYS A 165 10.49 -7.21 -2.98
N ILE A 166 10.18 -7.56 -4.23
CA ILE A 166 10.92 -8.55 -5.01
C ILE A 166 12.36 -8.11 -5.34
N PHE A 167 12.58 -6.81 -5.51
CA PHE A 167 13.89 -6.26 -5.87
C PHE A 167 14.96 -6.48 -4.80
N HIS A 168 14.55 -6.81 -3.57
CA HIS A 168 15.42 -7.04 -2.42
C HIS A 168 15.62 -8.52 -2.09
N LYS A 169 15.25 -9.43 -2.99
CA LYS A 169 15.43 -10.86 -2.78
C LYS A 169 16.74 -11.35 -3.41
N ASP A 170 17.53 -12.10 -2.65
CA ASP A 170 18.87 -12.57 -3.07
C ASP A 170 18.84 -13.44 -4.32
N PHE A 171 17.72 -14.12 -4.60
CA PHE A 171 17.57 -14.98 -5.76
C PHE A 171 17.14 -14.24 -7.03
N ILE A 172 16.91 -12.92 -6.98
CA ILE A 172 16.46 -12.11 -8.12
C ILE A 172 17.64 -11.48 -8.84
N THR A 173 17.77 -11.80 -10.11
CA THR A 173 18.75 -11.22 -11.02
C THR A 173 18.27 -9.91 -11.63
N ASP A 174 19.16 -9.16 -12.28
CA ASP A 174 18.78 -7.95 -13.00
C ASP A 174 17.89 -8.24 -14.22
N GLU A 175 17.99 -9.43 -14.80
CA GLU A 175 17.07 -9.89 -15.85
C GLU A 175 15.67 -10.16 -15.27
N ASP A 176 15.58 -10.79 -14.11
CA ASP A 176 14.31 -11.05 -13.43
C ASP A 176 13.61 -9.75 -13.04
N LYS A 177 14.35 -8.73 -12.64
CA LYS A 177 13.79 -7.38 -12.37
C LYS A 177 13.11 -6.80 -13.62
N LYS A 178 13.74 -6.94 -14.80
CA LYS A 178 13.15 -6.51 -16.07
C LYS A 178 11.91 -7.32 -16.42
N LYS A 179 11.94 -8.64 -16.23
CA LYS A 179 10.77 -9.52 -16.42
C LYS A 179 9.60 -9.09 -15.52
N TYR A 180 9.88 -8.77 -14.26
CA TYR A 180 8.86 -8.33 -13.33
C TYR A 180 8.22 -6.99 -13.73
N ILE A 181 9.03 -6.02 -14.14
CA ILE A 181 8.53 -4.74 -14.67
C ILE A 181 7.68 -4.97 -15.92
N SER A 182 8.14 -5.85 -16.83
CA SER A 182 7.37 -6.24 -18.02
C SER A 182 6.06 -6.94 -17.68
N PHE A 183 6.04 -7.82 -16.67
CA PHE A 183 4.83 -8.45 -16.16
C PHE A 183 3.81 -7.41 -15.67
N LEU A 184 4.22 -6.46 -14.83
CA LEU A 184 3.34 -5.39 -14.35
C LEU A 184 2.83 -4.50 -15.50
N SER A 185 3.68 -4.21 -16.48
CA SER A 185 3.30 -3.46 -17.67
C SER A 185 2.25 -4.21 -18.50
N SER A 186 2.47 -5.50 -18.79
CA SER A 186 1.52 -6.34 -19.52
C SER A 186 0.17 -6.48 -18.83
N LEU A 187 0.19 -6.49 -17.50
CA LEU A 187 -1.00 -6.61 -16.68
C LEU A 187 -1.83 -5.31 -16.62
N LEU A 188 -1.18 -4.14 -16.65
CA LEU A 188 -1.85 -2.89 -16.31
C LEU A 188 -1.88 -1.85 -17.42
N LYS A 189 -0.84 -1.80 -18.28
CA LYS A 189 -0.67 -0.69 -19.21
C LYS A 189 -1.63 -0.82 -20.40
N ASP A 190 -2.36 0.26 -20.67
CA ASP A 190 -3.28 0.37 -21.81
C ASP A 190 -4.34 -0.76 -21.84
N LYS A 191 -4.82 -1.18 -20.68
CA LYS A 191 -5.78 -2.26 -20.52
C LYS A 191 -7.19 -1.76 -20.22
N ALA A 192 -8.16 -2.15 -21.08
CA ALA A 192 -9.56 -1.73 -20.96
C ALA A 192 -10.21 -2.22 -19.64
N TYR A 193 -9.80 -3.37 -19.14
CA TYR A 193 -10.30 -3.93 -17.88
C TYR A 193 -9.77 -3.21 -16.63
N VAL A 194 -8.79 -2.32 -16.74
CA VAL A 194 -8.30 -1.57 -15.59
C VAL A 194 -9.22 -0.38 -15.32
N LEU A 195 -9.82 -0.36 -14.13
CA LEU A 195 -10.54 0.79 -13.61
C LEU A 195 -9.58 1.73 -12.88
N LEU A 196 -8.90 1.19 -11.89
CA LEU A 196 -7.92 1.87 -11.05
C LEU A 196 -6.83 0.88 -10.63
N SER A 197 -5.58 1.31 -10.65
CA SER A 197 -4.47 0.61 -9.98
C SER A 197 -3.96 1.47 -8.84
N TYR A 198 -4.06 0.95 -7.62
CA TYR A 198 -3.52 1.54 -6.40
C TYR A 198 -2.33 0.70 -5.94
N MET A 199 -1.14 1.27 -5.99
CA MET A 199 0.10 0.55 -5.69
C MET A 199 0.86 1.22 -4.55
N THR A 200 1.41 0.44 -3.63
CA THR A 200 2.24 0.95 -2.53
C THR A 200 3.62 0.31 -2.50
N GLY A 201 4.63 1.12 -2.20
CA GLY A 201 6.02 0.71 -2.08
C GLY A 201 6.84 1.62 -1.17
N ILE A 202 8.13 1.38 -1.12
CA ILE A 202 9.10 2.17 -0.34
C ILE A 202 9.76 3.23 -1.22
N LEU A 203 10.23 2.82 -2.41
CA LEU A 203 10.90 3.71 -3.34
C LEU A 203 10.09 3.98 -4.61
N PRO A 204 10.33 5.13 -5.25
CA PRO A 204 9.69 5.47 -6.52
C PRO A 204 9.98 4.45 -7.63
N ILE A 205 9.04 4.31 -8.56
CA ILE A 205 9.16 3.41 -9.74
C ILE A 205 10.43 3.74 -10.55
N ALA A 206 10.76 5.03 -10.69
CA ALA A 206 11.93 5.48 -11.42
C ALA A 206 13.27 4.91 -10.90
N LYS A 207 13.31 4.35 -9.68
CA LYS A 207 14.49 3.66 -9.15
C LYS A 207 14.68 2.26 -9.73
N TYR A 208 13.62 1.65 -10.25
CA TYR A 208 13.60 0.27 -10.74
C TYR A 208 13.33 0.16 -12.24
N SER A 209 12.67 1.15 -12.83
CA SER A 209 12.37 1.22 -14.25
C SER A 209 12.95 2.49 -14.86
N SER A 210 13.86 2.33 -15.82
CA SER A 210 14.42 3.42 -16.61
C SER A 210 13.69 3.64 -17.94
N GLY A 211 12.71 2.78 -18.23
CA GLY A 211 11.96 2.75 -19.48
C GLY A 211 10.54 3.31 -19.36
N SER A 212 9.78 3.08 -20.42
CA SER A 212 8.37 3.53 -20.52
C SER A 212 7.37 2.51 -19.98
N GLU A 213 7.85 1.41 -19.37
CA GLU A 213 7.00 0.27 -19.01
C GLU A 213 5.93 0.64 -17.98
N LEU A 214 6.31 1.40 -16.96
CA LEU A 214 5.41 1.81 -15.88
C LEU A 214 5.17 3.33 -15.82
N ASN A 215 5.40 4.02 -16.92
CA ASN A 215 5.23 5.48 -17.01
C ASN A 215 3.76 5.95 -16.90
N MET A 216 2.79 5.04 -16.91
CA MET A 216 1.38 5.35 -16.69
C MET A 216 1.06 5.68 -15.23
N PHE A 217 1.93 5.33 -14.27
CA PHE A 217 1.68 5.62 -12.87
C PHE A 217 1.92 7.08 -12.52
N ALA A 218 0.93 7.72 -11.88
CA ALA A 218 1.13 8.94 -11.12
C ALA A 218 1.75 8.58 -9.77
N GLU A 219 2.99 9.04 -9.53
CA GLU A 219 3.74 8.73 -8.31
C GLU A 219 3.58 9.85 -7.26
N TYR A 220 3.26 9.45 -6.04
CA TYR A 220 3.10 10.34 -4.90
C TYR A 220 4.09 9.95 -3.79
N THR A 221 5.19 10.68 -3.72
CA THR A 221 6.21 10.50 -2.67
C THR A 221 5.90 11.39 -1.47
N MET A 222 6.61 11.18 -0.37
CA MET A 222 6.43 11.99 0.84
C MET A 222 6.88 13.45 0.66
N VAL A 223 7.86 13.68 -0.20
CA VAL A 223 8.51 15.00 -0.39
C VAL A 223 8.13 15.70 -1.68
N SER A 224 7.53 14.99 -2.65
CA SER A 224 7.25 15.58 -3.98
C SER A 224 5.85 16.14 -4.12
N GLU A 225 4.85 15.58 -3.43
CA GLU A 225 3.44 15.88 -3.65
C GLU A 225 2.68 16.08 -2.33
N GLU A 226 1.79 17.09 -2.31
CA GLU A 226 0.88 17.32 -1.18
C GLU A 226 -0.26 16.30 -1.14
N LYS A 227 -0.70 15.85 -2.32
CA LYS A 227 -1.75 14.85 -2.43
C LYS A 227 -1.38 13.58 -1.65
N PHE A 228 -2.29 13.06 -0.86
CA PHE A 228 -2.08 11.94 0.05
C PHE A 228 -1.10 12.19 1.21
N SER A 229 -0.63 13.42 1.44
CA SER A 229 0.28 13.70 2.56
C SER A 229 -0.35 13.36 3.91
N ASP A 230 -1.61 13.72 4.10
CA ASP A 230 -2.36 13.50 5.34
C ASP A 230 -2.79 12.04 5.54
N ALA A 231 -2.76 11.24 4.49
CA ALA A 231 -3.21 9.86 4.53
C ALA A 231 -2.20 8.93 5.23
N PHE A 232 -0.93 9.31 5.23
CA PHE A 232 0.16 8.46 5.73
C PHE A 232 0.97 9.18 6.81
N GLY A 233 1.23 8.48 7.90
CA GLY A 233 1.83 9.08 9.08
C GLY A 233 0.77 9.70 10.01
N PHE A 234 1.21 10.26 11.12
CA PHE A 234 0.35 11.05 12.01
C PHE A 234 0.79 12.50 12.04
N THR A 235 -0.17 13.40 11.95
CA THR A 235 0.03 14.83 12.13
C THR A 235 0.20 15.19 13.61
N GLU A 236 0.68 16.40 13.89
CA GLU A 236 0.78 16.94 15.26
C GLU A 236 -0.57 16.88 16.00
N VAL A 237 -1.65 17.30 15.33
CA VAL A 237 -3.00 17.30 15.89
C VAL A 237 -3.50 15.88 16.23
N GLU A 238 -3.20 14.92 15.35
CA GLU A 238 -3.58 13.52 15.60
C GLU A 238 -2.81 12.92 16.78
N VAL A 239 -1.53 13.24 16.91
CA VAL A 239 -0.74 12.80 18.06
C VAL A 239 -1.23 13.46 19.35
N ASP A 240 -1.67 14.72 19.32
CA ASP A 240 -2.32 15.38 20.46
C ASP A 240 -3.61 14.65 20.88
N MET A 241 -4.45 14.28 19.92
CA MET A 241 -5.67 13.51 20.18
C MET A 241 -5.37 12.12 20.76
N LEU A 242 -4.37 11.43 20.22
CA LEU A 242 -3.95 10.12 20.69
C LEU A 242 -3.38 10.20 22.12
N TYR A 243 -2.58 11.22 22.41
CA TYR A 243 -2.02 11.45 23.74
C TYR A 243 -3.09 11.80 24.77
N ALA A 244 -4.07 12.65 24.40
CA ALA A 244 -5.23 12.93 25.27
C ALA A 244 -6.03 11.66 25.57
N ARG A 245 -6.22 10.77 24.59
CA ARG A 245 -6.87 9.46 24.78
C ARG A 245 -6.05 8.56 25.71
N PHE A 246 -4.72 8.54 25.53
CA PHE A 246 -3.79 7.81 26.39
C PHE A 246 -3.90 8.26 27.85
N LEU A 247 -3.90 9.56 28.12
CA LEU A 247 -4.03 10.10 29.48
C LEU A 247 -5.34 9.70 30.16
N LYS A 248 -6.44 9.61 29.39
CA LYS A 248 -7.73 9.15 29.93
C LYS A 248 -7.73 7.67 30.33
N ASN A 249 -6.97 6.87 29.64
CA ASN A 249 -6.98 5.40 29.78
C ASN A 249 -5.84 4.87 30.66
N THR A 250 -4.88 5.72 31.05
CA THR A 250 -3.66 5.29 31.75
C THR A 250 -3.58 5.92 33.13
N GLY A 251 -3.61 5.10 34.19
CA GLY A 251 -3.58 5.59 35.56
C GLY A 251 -2.27 6.25 36.00
N LYS A 252 -1.13 5.85 35.39
CA LYS A 252 0.19 6.44 35.64
C LYS A 252 0.92 6.61 34.31
N PRO A 253 0.77 7.75 33.64
CA PRO A 253 1.55 8.05 32.44
C PRO A 253 3.04 8.15 32.75
N LEU A 254 3.88 7.38 32.04
CA LEU A 254 5.33 7.43 32.16
C LEU A 254 5.99 8.21 31.03
N LEU A 255 5.27 8.45 29.94
CA LEU A 255 5.74 9.23 28.82
C LEU A 255 5.01 10.59 28.73
N SER A 256 5.69 11.58 28.19
CA SER A 256 5.15 12.92 27.95
C SER A 256 4.85 13.15 26.47
N ARG A 257 3.99 14.13 26.18
CA ARG A 257 3.73 14.56 24.79
C ARG A 257 4.99 15.11 24.11
N SER A 258 5.80 15.87 24.86
CA SER A 258 7.10 16.36 24.37
C SER A 258 8.08 15.22 24.06
N GLY A 259 8.08 14.15 24.87
CA GLY A 259 8.87 12.96 24.60
C GLY A 259 8.43 12.25 23.31
N LEU A 260 7.13 12.16 23.02
CA LEU A 260 6.68 11.62 21.72
C LEU A 260 7.20 12.45 20.55
N LYS A 261 7.22 13.80 20.71
CA LYS A 261 7.76 14.70 19.69
C LYS A 261 9.26 14.49 19.49
N GLU A 262 10.03 14.53 20.55
CA GLU A 262 11.48 14.35 20.53
C GLU A 262 11.91 13.02 19.89
N TRP A 263 11.15 11.94 20.16
CA TRP A 263 11.53 10.61 19.71
C TRP A 263 11.00 10.23 18.31
N TYR A 264 9.85 10.76 17.88
CA TYR A 264 9.15 10.23 16.71
C TYR A 264 8.78 11.25 15.64
N ASP A 265 9.10 12.54 15.87
CA ASP A 265 8.88 13.63 14.95
C ASP A 265 10.13 13.85 14.07
N GLY A 266 10.36 12.93 13.15
CA GLY A 266 11.57 12.96 12.31
C GLY A 266 11.31 13.09 10.82
N TYR A 267 10.06 13.25 10.41
CA TYR A 267 9.70 13.32 8.99
C TYR A 267 8.97 14.63 8.67
N HIS A 268 9.13 15.09 7.43
CA HIS A 268 8.46 16.28 6.94
C HIS A 268 7.72 15.97 5.64
N ALA A 269 6.48 16.46 5.51
CA ALA A 269 5.78 16.52 4.25
C ALA A 269 6.28 17.70 3.40
N LYS A 270 5.93 17.73 2.11
CA LYS A 270 6.32 18.80 1.17
C LYS A 270 6.02 20.22 1.68
N GLY A 271 4.89 20.40 2.37
CA GLY A 271 4.49 21.67 2.99
C GLY A 271 5.29 22.06 4.24
N GLY A 272 6.30 21.27 4.63
CA GLY A 272 7.05 21.48 5.88
C GLY A 272 6.34 21.00 7.13
N GLU A 273 5.16 20.41 7.01
CA GLU A 273 4.45 19.82 8.12
C GLU A 273 5.19 18.61 8.69
N ARG A 274 5.22 18.54 10.02
CA ARG A 274 5.85 17.43 10.72
C ARG A 274 4.95 16.21 10.75
N ILE A 275 5.53 15.06 10.42
CA ILE A 275 4.83 13.78 10.35
C ILE A 275 5.53 12.78 11.28
N TYR A 276 4.74 12.16 12.14
CA TYR A 276 5.19 11.14 13.07
C TYR A 276 5.05 9.74 12.46
N ASN A 277 5.98 8.85 12.81
CA ASN A 277 5.85 7.44 12.47
C ASN A 277 4.72 6.80 13.29
N PRO A 278 3.61 6.33 12.64
CA PRO A 278 2.43 5.83 13.35
C PRO A 278 2.72 4.67 14.28
N ARG A 279 3.52 3.70 13.82
CA ARG A 279 3.83 2.51 14.62
C ARG A 279 4.59 2.89 15.89
N SER A 280 5.56 3.78 15.79
CA SER A 280 6.35 4.19 16.95
C SER A 280 5.49 4.90 17.98
N VAL A 281 4.62 5.82 17.55
CA VAL A 281 3.67 6.51 18.44
C VAL A 281 2.71 5.50 19.09
N VAL A 282 2.06 4.63 18.32
CA VAL A 282 1.11 3.64 18.86
C VAL A 282 1.78 2.69 19.85
N MET A 283 3.00 2.20 19.54
CA MET A 283 3.75 1.32 20.44
C MET A 283 4.15 2.01 21.73
N ALA A 284 4.59 3.28 21.66
CA ALA A 284 4.93 4.05 22.85
C ALA A 284 3.72 4.24 23.76
N LEU A 285 2.57 4.63 23.19
CA LEU A 285 1.32 4.80 23.96
C LEU A 285 0.83 3.47 24.54
N THR A 286 0.90 2.37 23.77
CA THR A 286 0.46 1.05 24.24
C THR A 286 1.32 0.52 25.36
N ASN A 287 2.64 0.68 25.25
CA ASN A 287 3.60 0.19 26.23
C ASN A 287 3.85 1.18 27.39
N ASN A 288 3.25 2.39 27.33
CA ASN A 288 3.49 3.48 28.26
C ASN A 288 4.99 3.76 28.44
N ASN A 289 5.75 3.71 27.34
CA ASN A 289 7.22 3.86 27.36
C ASN A 289 7.73 4.41 26.03
N LEU A 290 8.67 5.35 26.08
CA LEU A 290 9.44 5.78 24.92
C LEU A 290 10.51 4.75 24.61
N GLY A 291 10.70 4.41 23.33
CA GLY A 291 11.66 3.42 22.91
C GLY A 291 11.91 3.43 21.40
N ASN A 292 12.96 2.77 20.98
CA ASN A 292 13.31 2.62 19.58
C ASN A 292 12.43 1.54 18.92
N TYR A 293 11.23 1.91 18.47
CA TYR A 293 10.28 0.99 17.84
C TYR A 293 10.42 0.88 16.31
N TRP A 294 11.28 1.70 15.69
CA TRP A 294 11.47 1.65 14.23
C TRP A 294 12.56 0.66 13.81
N THR A 295 13.60 0.41 14.63
CA THR A 295 14.70 -0.49 14.29
C THR A 295 14.40 -1.96 14.55
N SER A 296 13.48 -2.28 15.46
CA SER A 296 13.22 -3.64 15.94
C SER A 296 12.50 -4.57 14.94
N SER A 297 12.33 -4.16 13.67
CA SER A 297 11.36 -4.86 12.83
C SER A 297 11.55 -4.74 11.32
N GLY A 298 12.74 -4.52 10.86
CA GLY A 298 13.13 -4.68 9.47
C GLY A 298 14.55 -5.18 9.41
N PRO A 299 14.92 -5.98 8.43
CA PRO A 299 16.30 -6.35 8.26
C PRO A 299 17.10 -5.06 8.01
N TYR A 300 18.20 -4.90 8.74
CA TYR A 300 19.25 -3.94 8.42
C TYR A 300 19.76 -4.14 6.99
N ASP A 301 19.48 -5.31 6.43
CA ASP A 301 19.88 -5.75 5.09
C ASP A 301 19.43 -4.82 3.96
N GLU A 302 18.24 -4.19 4.08
CA GLU A 302 17.80 -3.22 3.05
C GLU A 302 18.58 -1.92 3.12
N ILE A 303 18.75 -1.36 4.32
CA ILE A 303 19.56 -0.14 4.50
C ILE A 303 21.00 -0.45 4.08
N TYR A 304 21.53 -1.63 4.48
CA TYR A 304 22.84 -2.09 4.08
C TYR A 304 22.97 -2.24 2.57
N TYR A 305 21.96 -2.82 1.90
CA TYR A 305 21.91 -2.93 0.45
C TYR A 305 21.99 -1.56 -0.25
N TYR A 306 21.20 -0.58 0.20
CA TYR A 306 21.23 0.77 -0.39
C TYR A 306 22.56 1.46 -0.16
N ILE A 307 23.17 1.29 1.01
CA ILE A 307 24.48 1.86 1.35
C ILE A 307 25.58 1.16 0.55
N GLU A 308 25.59 -0.17 0.52
CA GLU A 308 26.64 -0.96 -0.14
C GLU A 308 26.64 -0.75 -1.64
N LYS A 309 25.46 -0.77 -2.26
CA LYS A 309 25.30 -0.57 -3.71
C LYS A 309 25.28 0.91 -4.10
N ASN A 310 25.32 1.81 -3.14
CA ASN A 310 25.17 3.26 -3.34
C ASN A 310 23.95 3.60 -4.24
N VAL A 311 22.87 2.85 -4.05
CA VAL A 311 21.65 2.98 -4.84
C VAL A 311 21.15 4.42 -4.68
N ALA A 312 20.95 5.11 -5.79
CA ALA A 312 20.46 6.50 -5.81
C ALA A 312 21.31 7.51 -5.02
N GLY A 313 22.60 7.23 -4.82
CA GLY A 313 23.48 8.15 -4.09
C GLY A 313 23.34 8.11 -2.57
N VAL A 314 22.57 7.15 -2.00
CA VAL A 314 22.27 7.05 -0.57
C VAL A 314 23.51 7.12 0.33
N ARG A 315 24.66 6.57 -0.12
CA ARG A 315 25.91 6.68 0.65
C ARG A 315 26.38 8.11 0.77
N ASN A 316 26.30 8.87 -0.32
CA ASN A 316 26.70 10.28 -0.35
C ASN A 316 25.73 11.12 0.49
N ASP A 317 24.44 10.87 0.37
CA ASP A 317 23.39 11.53 1.14
C ASP A 317 23.58 11.29 2.64
N LEU A 318 23.88 10.06 3.05
CA LEU A 318 24.19 9.75 4.44
C LEU A 318 25.47 10.46 4.94
N ALA A 319 26.49 10.58 4.09
CA ALA A 319 27.71 11.32 4.46
C ALA A 319 27.40 12.81 4.70
N LEU A 320 26.57 13.44 3.84
CA LEU A 320 26.10 14.80 4.02
C LEU A 320 25.25 14.95 5.31
N MET A 321 24.32 14.05 5.55
CA MET A 321 23.51 14.06 6.78
C MET A 321 24.36 13.92 8.04
N VAL A 322 25.39 13.07 8.03
CA VAL A 322 26.31 12.89 9.17
C VAL A 322 27.17 14.14 9.38
N SER A 323 27.50 14.87 8.31
CA SER A 323 28.19 16.19 8.40
C SER A 323 27.30 17.34 8.85
N GLY A 324 25.98 17.09 9.00
CA GLY A 324 25.00 18.10 9.38
C GLY A 324 24.47 18.94 8.22
N GLU A 325 24.74 18.52 7.00
CA GLU A 325 24.20 19.13 5.80
C GLU A 325 22.81 18.55 5.45
N SER A 326 21.95 19.36 4.86
CA SER A 326 20.65 18.91 4.36
C SER A 326 20.82 18.24 2.98
N VAL A 327 20.13 17.12 2.78
CA VAL A 327 20.08 16.36 1.53
C VAL A 327 18.77 16.63 0.80
#